data_7c845d4617577080173e88f5cfda3827
#
_entry.id   7c845d4617577080173e88f5cfda3827
#
_cell.length_a   1.000
_cell.length_b   1.000
_cell.length_c   1.000
_cell.angle_alpha   90.00
_cell.angle_beta   90.00
_cell.angle_gamma   90.00
#
_symmetry.space_group_name_H-M   'P 1'
#
loop_
_entity.id
_entity.type
_entity.pdbx_description
1 polymer ?
#
loop_
_entity_poly.entity_id
_entity_poly.type
_entity_poly.pdbx_seq_one_letter_code
_entity_poly.pdbx_strand_id
1 'polypeptide(L)'
;LILPGLKVSGFDVSEYGISHANDKVKKNLFIHKAQDTFPYKDNEFDFVMSTNCLHNLQIFDLKVAIQEIERVGKRAYIALEGYRNEEELFNLQCWALTAETFFSEKEWFWLYNQFGYTGDYEFIYFE
;
A
#
# COMPACT_ATOMS: atom_id res chain seq x y z
N LEU A 1 1.12 -3.74 13.91
CA LEU A 1 0.34 -4.90 14.35
C LEU A 1 1.21 -5.84 15.18
N ILE A 2 0.97 -5.87 16.49
CA ILE A 2 1.81 -6.64 17.43
C ILE A 2 0.91 -7.63 18.18
N LEU A 3 0.75 -8.81 17.61
CA LEU A 3 -0.02 -9.90 18.21
C LEU A 3 0.91 -11.07 18.59
N PRO A 4 0.64 -11.78 19.70
CA PRO A 4 1.43 -12.97 20.07
C PRO A 4 1.42 -14.03 18.96
N GLY A 5 2.59 -14.58 18.64
CA GLY A 5 2.75 -15.60 17.61
C GLY A 5 2.76 -15.09 16.18
N LEU A 6 2.56 -13.80 15.95
CA LEU A 6 2.60 -13.19 14.62
C LEU A 6 4.04 -12.78 14.27
N LYS A 7 4.54 -13.28 13.15
CA LYS A 7 5.82 -12.85 12.58
C LYS A 7 5.57 -11.72 11.61
N VAL A 8 6.13 -10.54 11.88
CA VAL A 8 5.92 -9.33 11.09
C VAL A 8 7.22 -8.90 10.43
N SER A 9 7.16 -8.59 9.14
CA SER A 9 8.22 -7.91 8.39
C SER A 9 7.60 -6.74 7.64
N GLY A 10 8.36 -5.69 7.40
CA GLY A 10 7.86 -4.52 6.71
C GLY A 10 8.95 -3.60 6.22
N PHE A 11 8.56 -2.65 5.38
CA PHE A 11 9.46 -1.62 4.88
C PHE A 11 8.72 -0.30 4.64
N ASP A 12 9.49 0.75 4.63
CA ASP A 12 9.03 2.11 4.31
C ASP A 12 10.21 2.87 3.72
N VAL A 13 9.94 3.96 3.02
CA VAL A 13 10.99 4.87 2.54
C VAL A 13 11.44 5.84 3.63
N SER A 14 10.71 5.95 4.72
CA SER A 14 10.96 6.87 5.82
C SER A 14 11.95 6.29 6.83
N GLU A 15 13.16 6.84 6.88
CA GLU A 15 14.14 6.53 7.93
C GLU A 15 13.58 6.85 9.33
N TYR A 16 12.88 7.98 9.44
CA TYR A 16 12.25 8.37 10.69
C TYR A 16 11.21 7.33 11.14
N GLY A 17 10.32 6.90 10.25
CA GLY A 17 9.30 5.89 10.55
C GLY A 17 9.91 4.57 11.01
N ILE A 18 10.93 4.09 10.31
CA ILE A 18 11.63 2.85 10.68
C ILE A 18 12.36 2.99 12.02
N SER A 19 13.07 4.10 12.24
CA SER A 19 13.86 4.32 13.47
C SER A 19 12.98 4.50 14.71
N HIS A 20 11.75 4.98 14.55
CA HIS A 20 10.78 5.19 15.64
C HIS A 20 9.75 4.07 15.77
N ALA A 21 9.92 2.98 15.05
CA ALA A 21 9.05 1.81 15.14
C ALA A 21 9.18 1.11 16.51
N ASN A 22 8.16 0.33 16.87
CA ASN A 22 8.19 -0.45 18.11
C ASN A 22 9.35 -1.44 18.10
N ASP A 23 10.10 -1.51 19.19
CA ASP A 23 11.30 -2.34 19.35
C ASP A 23 11.04 -3.83 19.07
N LYS A 24 9.82 -4.32 19.31
CA LYS A 24 9.46 -5.72 19.08
C LYS A 24 9.51 -6.12 17.60
N VAL A 25 9.28 -5.17 16.68
CA VAL A 25 9.23 -5.43 15.25
C VAL A 25 10.35 -4.74 14.48
N LYS A 26 11.01 -3.75 15.07
CA LYS A 26 12.01 -2.89 14.42
C LYS A 26 13.11 -3.67 13.70
N LYS A 27 13.57 -4.77 14.26
CA LYS A 27 14.60 -5.63 13.65
C LYS A 27 14.18 -6.27 12.32
N ASN A 28 12.87 -6.35 12.06
CA ASN A 28 12.31 -6.92 10.85
C ASN A 28 11.85 -5.84 9.87
N LEU A 29 12.19 -4.59 10.14
CA LEU A 29 11.85 -3.44 9.29
C LEU A 29 13.10 -2.94 8.57
N PHE A 30 12.91 -2.44 7.35
CA PHE A 30 14.03 -1.92 6.56
C PHE A 30 13.56 -0.81 5.61
N ILE A 31 14.50 -0.05 5.08
CA ILE A 31 14.23 1.00 4.10
C ILE A 31 14.13 0.37 2.71
N HIS A 32 13.00 0.58 2.03
CA HIS A 32 12.77 0.07 0.69
C HIS A 32 11.65 0.86 0.01
N LYS A 33 11.70 0.93 -1.31
CA LYS A 33 10.68 1.59 -2.12
C LYS A 33 9.65 0.58 -2.61
N ALA A 34 8.37 0.92 -2.50
CA ALA A 34 7.29 0.04 -2.93
C ALA A 34 7.27 -0.23 -4.45
N GLN A 35 7.88 0.66 -5.26
CA GLN A 35 8.00 0.48 -6.70
C GLN A 35 9.19 -0.39 -7.13
N ASP A 36 10.05 -0.81 -6.19
CA ASP A 36 11.14 -1.73 -6.46
C ASP A 36 10.74 -3.15 -6.12
N THR A 37 11.33 -4.14 -6.80
CA THR A 37 11.06 -5.56 -6.52
C THR A 37 11.26 -5.87 -5.04
N PHE A 38 10.28 -6.51 -4.41
CA PHE A 38 10.36 -6.85 -2.99
C PHE A 38 11.37 -7.99 -2.77
N PRO A 39 12.22 -7.89 -1.73
CA PRO A 39 13.25 -8.89 -1.46
C PRO A 39 12.67 -10.14 -0.78
N TYR A 40 11.59 -10.67 -1.32
CA TYR A 40 10.87 -11.82 -0.82
C TYR A 40 10.52 -12.78 -1.94
N LYS A 41 10.32 -14.04 -1.58
CA LYS A 41 9.90 -15.10 -2.52
C LYS A 41 8.40 -15.02 -2.80
N ASP A 42 7.97 -15.67 -3.88
CA ASP A 42 6.56 -15.84 -4.19
C ASP A 42 5.84 -16.53 -3.02
N ASN A 43 4.68 -15.99 -2.63
CA ASN A 43 3.85 -16.54 -1.55
C ASN A 43 4.59 -16.73 -0.21
N GLU A 44 5.60 -15.91 0.06
CA GLU A 44 6.37 -16.01 1.31
C GLU A 44 5.53 -15.67 2.54
N PHE A 45 4.56 -14.77 2.40
CA PHE A 45 3.72 -14.30 3.51
C PHE A 45 2.31 -14.87 3.41
N ASP A 46 1.73 -15.22 4.56
CA ASP A 46 0.33 -15.60 4.64
C ASP A 46 -0.59 -14.42 4.34
N PHE A 47 -0.15 -13.21 4.72
CA PHE A 47 -0.92 -11.98 4.53
C PHE A 47 0.02 -10.78 4.31
N VAL A 48 -0.31 -9.96 3.33
CA VAL A 48 0.40 -8.70 3.03
C VAL A 48 -0.60 -7.54 3.11
N MET A 49 -0.19 -6.45 3.75
CA MET A 49 -1.04 -5.27 3.92
C MET A 49 -0.30 -4.01 3.47
N SER A 50 -1.00 -3.15 2.75
CA SER A 50 -0.55 -1.80 2.40
C SER A 50 -1.63 -0.80 2.77
N THR A 51 -1.27 0.23 3.54
CA THR A 51 -2.20 1.27 3.97
C THR A 51 -1.62 2.65 3.71
N ASN A 52 -2.40 3.53 3.10
CA ASN A 52 -2.07 4.95 2.88
C ASN A 52 -0.70 5.19 2.23
N CYS A 53 -0.31 4.33 1.31
CA CYS A 53 1.03 4.35 0.72
C CYS A 53 1.00 4.53 -0.81
N LEU A 54 0.18 3.77 -1.49
CA LEU A 54 0.25 3.61 -2.95
C LEU A 54 -0.14 4.88 -3.71
N HIS A 55 -0.94 5.77 -3.15
CA HIS A 55 -1.29 7.04 -3.79
C HIS A 55 -0.07 7.97 -3.99
N ASN A 56 1.04 7.72 -3.31
CA ASN A 56 2.28 8.48 -3.49
C ASN A 56 3.09 8.03 -4.72
N LEU A 57 2.63 7.01 -5.44
CA LEU A 57 3.31 6.46 -6.61
C LEU A 57 2.65 6.93 -7.91
N GLN A 58 3.45 7.08 -8.95
CA GLN A 58 2.95 7.26 -10.30
C GLN A 58 2.37 5.95 -10.83
N ILE A 59 1.52 6.02 -11.86
CA ILE A 59 0.73 4.86 -12.32
C ILE A 59 1.58 3.65 -12.72
N PHE A 60 2.73 3.87 -13.36
CA PHE A 60 3.62 2.76 -13.77
C PHE A 60 4.33 2.13 -12.58
N ASP A 61 4.63 2.91 -11.55
CA ASP A 61 5.20 2.41 -10.28
C ASP A 61 4.14 1.65 -9.47
N LEU A 62 2.89 2.11 -9.52
CA LEU A 62 1.74 1.39 -8.94
C LEU A 62 1.62 -0.03 -9.48
N LYS A 63 1.83 -0.20 -10.78
CA LYS A 63 1.79 -1.53 -11.40
C LYS A 63 2.78 -2.46 -10.72
N VAL A 64 4.02 -2.04 -10.56
CA VAL A 64 5.07 -2.84 -9.91
C VAL A 64 4.69 -3.15 -8.46
N ALA A 65 4.32 -2.14 -7.69
CA ALA A 65 3.99 -2.31 -6.28
C ALA A 65 2.81 -3.27 -6.07
N ILE A 66 1.74 -3.11 -6.81
CA ILE A 66 0.54 -3.96 -6.70
C ILE A 66 0.86 -5.40 -7.12
N GLN A 67 1.61 -5.58 -8.21
CA GLN A 67 2.01 -6.91 -8.66
C GLN A 67 2.95 -7.60 -7.67
N GLU A 68 3.82 -6.86 -7.00
CA GLU A 68 4.70 -7.42 -5.96
C GLU A 68 3.90 -7.79 -4.69
N ILE A 69 2.93 -7.00 -4.30
CA ILE A 69 2.01 -7.34 -3.20
C ILE A 69 1.29 -8.67 -3.52
N GLU A 70 0.77 -8.80 -4.72
CA GLU A 70 0.11 -10.03 -5.18
C GLU A 70 1.06 -11.22 -5.22
N ARG A 71 2.31 -11.00 -5.64
CA ARG A 71 3.31 -12.06 -5.77
C ARG A 71 3.75 -12.65 -4.42
N VAL A 72 4.05 -11.79 -3.45
CA VAL A 72 4.67 -12.21 -2.19
C VAL A 72 3.66 -12.67 -1.13
N GLY A 73 2.40 -12.33 -1.27
CA GLY A 73 1.34 -12.69 -0.32
C GLY A 73 0.39 -13.76 -0.84
N LYS A 74 0.06 -14.71 0.01
CA LYS A 74 -1.03 -15.66 -0.27
C LYS A 74 -2.39 -14.95 -0.23
N ARG A 75 -2.51 -13.95 0.66
CA ARG A 75 -3.62 -13.02 0.76
C ARG A 75 -3.08 -11.61 0.87
N ALA A 76 -3.84 -10.64 0.42
CA ALA A 76 -3.44 -9.25 0.47
C ALA A 76 -4.62 -8.32 0.80
N TYR A 77 -4.31 -7.17 1.38
CA TYR A 77 -5.26 -6.11 1.66
C TYR A 77 -4.61 -4.76 1.36
N ILE A 78 -5.30 -3.94 0.58
CA ILE A 78 -4.87 -2.59 0.25
C ILE A 78 -5.94 -1.59 0.70
N ALA A 79 -5.56 -0.67 1.57
CA ALA A 79 -6.39 0.47 1.95
C ALA A 79 -5.73 1.76 1.46
N LEU A 80 -6.46 2.57 0.74
CA LEU A 80 -5.99 3.86 0.24
C LEU A 80 -7.15 4.83 0.00
N GLU A 81 -6.82 6.06 -0.30
CA GLU A 81 -7.77 7.11 -0.53
C GLU A 81 -8.34 7.03 -1.95
N GLY A 82 -9.63 7.27 -2.05
CA GLY A 82 -10.34 7.36 -3.31
C GLY A 82 -11.41 8.46 -3.25
N TYR A 83 -12.08 8.70 -4.34
CA TYR A 83 -13.20 9.63 -4.40
C TYR A 83 -14.31 9.11 -5.31
N ARG A 84 -15.53 9.54 -5.05
CA ARG A 84 -16.74 9.17 -5.78
C ARG A 84 -17.35 10.36 -6.55
N ASN A 85 -16.98 11.58 -6.13
CA ASN A 85 -17.52 12.82 -6.69
C ASN A 85 -16.48 13.95 -6.60
N GLU A 86 -16.80 15.12 -7.18
CA GLU A 86 -15.88 16.25 -7.25
C GLU A 86 -15.56 16.86 -5.87
N GLU A 87 -16.52 16.85 -4.95
CA GLU A 87 -16.30 17.35 -3.58
C GLU A 87 -15.27 16.50 -2.84
N GLU A 88 -15.42 15.18 -2.90
CA GLU A 88 -14.46 14.26 -2.30
C GLU A 88 -13.07 14.38 -2.95
N LEU A 89 -13.00 14.57 -4.26
CA LEU A 89 -11.74 14.81 -4.96
C LEU A 89 -11.06 16.10 -4.46
N PHE A 90 -11.82 17.18 -4.33
CA PHE A 90 -11.28 18.44 -3.81
C PHE A 90 -10.75 18.27 -2.38
N ASN A 91 -11.51 17.63 -1.51
CA ASN A 91 -11.10 17.38 -0.13
C ASN A 91 -9.85 16.51 -0.05
N LEU A 92 -9.77 15.48 -0.88
CA LEU A 92 -8.61 14.60 -0.98
C LEU A 92 -7.36 15.38 -1.44
N GLN A 93 -7.48 16.22 -2.45
CA GLN A 93 -6.38 17.05 -2.94
C GLN A 93 -5.87 18.04 -1.89
N CYS A 94 -6.78 18.58 -1.07
CA CYS A 94 -6.40 19.47 0.03
C CYS A 94 -5.62 18.74 1.13
N TRP A 95 -5.92 17.47 1.34
CA TRP A 95 -5.29 16.65 2.38
C TRP A 95 -3.97 16.02 1.93
N ALA A 96 -3.95 15.47 0.73
CA ALA A 96 -2.85 14.63 0.24
C ALA A 96 -1.78 15.47 -0.48
N LEU A 97 -0.87 16.07 0.28
CA LEU A 97 0.14 17.00 -0.24
C LEU A 97 1.24 16.30 -1.08
N THR A 98 1.48 15.02 -0.84
CA THR A 98 2.54 14.24 -1.51
C THR A 98 2.01 13.22 -2.50
N ALA A 99 0.70 13.16 -2.72
CA ALA A 99 0.10 12.19 -3.62
C ALA A 99 0.46 12.49 -5.09
N GLU A 100 0.79 11.43 -5.81
CA GLU A 100 1.07 11.46 -7.25
C GLU A 100 -0.12 10.96 -8.06
N THR A 101 -1.06 10.24 -7.44
CA THR A 101 -2.25 9.71 -8.08
C THR A 101 -3.51 10.06 -7.30
N PHE A 102 -4.51 10.57 -8.03
CA PHE A 102 -5.85 10.86 -7.51
C PHE A 102 -6.85 10.13 -8.41
N PHE A 103 -7.09 8.86 -8.10
CA PHE A 103 -8.01 8.04 -8.87
C PHE A 103 -9.35 7.90 -8.18
N SER A 104 -10.42 7.89 -8.98
CA SER A 104 -11.75 7.54 -8.49
C SER A 104 -11.81 6.06 -8.12
N GLU A 105 -12.83 5.70 -7.35
CA GLU A 105 -13.11 4.30 -7.03
C GLU A 105 -13.18 3.42 -8.28
N LYS A 106 -13.84 3.89 -9.34
CA LYS A 106 -13.96 3.17 -10.61
C LYS A 106 -12.62 2.95 -11.30
N GLU A 107 -11.75 3.97 -11.26
CA GLU A 107 -10.41 3.88 -11.82
C GLU A 107 -9.56 2.87 -11.04
N TRP A 108 -9.66 2.85 -9.71
CA TRP A 108 -8.96 1.86 -8.88
C TRP A 108 -9.44 0.44 -9.18
N PHE A 109 -10.74 0.20 -9.33
CA PHE A 109 -11.27 -1.12 -9.72
C PHE A 109 -10.68 -1.58 -11.05
N TRP A 110 -10.63 -0.68 -12.02
CA TRP A 110 -10.05 -0.98 -13.33
C TRP A 110 -8.56 -1.31 -13.22
N LEU A 111 -7.80 -0.52 -12.46
CA LEU A 111 -6.37 -0.73 -12.25
C LEU A 111 -6.08 -2.07 -11.56
N TYR A 112 -6.80 -2.41 -10.51
CA TYR A 112 -6.65 -3.70 -9.84
C TYR A 112 -6.88 -4.87 -10.79
N ASN A 113 -7.89 -4.77 -11.63
CA ASN A 113 -8.17 -5.80 -12.64
C ASN A 113 -7.03 -5.89 -13.67
N GLN A 114 -6.55 -4.75 -14.18
CA GLN A 114 -5.46 -4.71 -15.16
C GLN A 114 -4.13 -5.23 -14.60
N PHE A 115 -3.86 -4.99 -13.34
CA PHE A 115 -2.62 -5.41 -12.69
C PHE A 115 -2.69 -6.82 -12.09
N GLY A 116 -3.84 -7.48 -12.20
CA GLY A 116 -4.02 -8.86 -11.71
C GLY A 116 -4.12 -8.96 -10.19
N TYR A 117 -4.58 -7.92 -9.52
CA TYR A 117 -4.77 -7.94 -8.06
C TYR A 117 -6.05 -8.69 -7.69
N THR A 118 -5.93 -9.71 -6.86
CA THR A 118 -7.04 -10.57 -6.42
C THR A 118 -7.36 -10.44 -4.93
N GLY A 119 -6.60 -9.60 -4.20
CA GLY A 119 -6.78 -9.42 -2.77
C GLY A 119 -7.96 -8.52 -2.40
N ASP A 120 -8.10 -8.28 -1.12
CA ASP A 120 -9.11 -7.38 -0.57
C ASP A 120 -8.65 -5.92 -0.66
N TYR A 121 -9.58 -5.00 -0.68
CA TYR A 121 -9.29 -3.57 -0.72
C TYR A 121 -10.38 -2.76 -0.01
N GLU A 122 -10.01 -1.56 0.41
CA GLU A 122 -10.91 -0.58 1.02
C GLU A 122 -10.50 0.83 0.59
N PHE A 123 -11.47 1.70 0.42
CA PHE A 123 -11.24 3.11 0.10
C PHE A 123 -11.61 3.99 1.28
N ILE A 124 -10.77 5.00 1.50
CA ILE A 124 -11.01 6.06 2.47
C ILE A 124 -11.51 7.28 1.68
N TYR A 125 -12.67 7.80 2.06
CA TYR A 125 -13.29 8.95 1.40
C TYR A 125 -13.25 10.17 2.32
N PHE A 126 -12.93 11.31 1.75
CA PHE A 126 -12.92 12.62 2.43
C PHE A 126 -14.21 13.36 2.10
N GLU A 127 -15.26 13.05 2.82
CA GLU A 127 -16.59 13.64 2.66
C GLU A 127 -16.69 15.09 3.15
#